data_0c41589e04de9b22816fc385b9f19175
#
_entry.id   0c41589e04de9b22816fc385b9f19175
#
_cell.length_a   1.000
_cell.length_b   1.000
_cell.length_c   1.000
_cell.angle_alpha   90.00
_cell.angle_beta   90.00
_cell.angle_gamma   90.00
#
_symmetry.space_group_name_H-M   'P 1'
#
loop_
_entity.id
_entity.type
_entity.pdbx_description
1 polymer ?
#
loop_
_entity_poly.entity_id
_entity_poly.type
_entity_poly.pdbx_seq_one_letter_code
_entity_poly.pdbx_strand_id
1 'polypeptide(L)'
;VVQTVAESSFAKAPKAQQQVMWNITTALISLVNALGTARDEILDGIASNPQILPFLCFLVTHTSTPYETSTEAISCLMSLSEDNLKASQLILADPSGCFRTLTKFKEGTDVKSVYSCGVLHNIFSSLEWHDGSPGQDGATDAQLIPSLSRVLERTRQEPKTNKISGVAPEAVSLALEILASIATDLQGNMAKGNKDRDEWNGIEDDDAMAEDDEEEVKQEGDDENADAADPMEADGAEGEEDEEMDEDAMEADLDLVTGGDDGAEDDSGIDDLPTLKEYMTKAVPHIIRMANLAPASDEAIAIQSEAFSALNNISWTLSCFDYSETGNAGILKAWTPAAKRIWSNVIAPVLATDTADVSLASLVTSIAWAVSRTLQGSTPLVGDEHLKFIALYKASKGLPTNDDQASQEEADPFQALGVKCVGVLGQLAQDPAPTSLNREVGIFLVTILNALPDTPAADTVEALNQIMEIYGDETNACDKDVFWKDNFLKHLEEILPKAKAVAKTIDKRGATAELRFRADEAVLNLGRFIQYKKKNPPKP
;
A
#
# COMPACT_ATOMS: atom_id res chain seq x y z
N VAL A 1 18.02 14.55 -37.88
CA VAL A 1 18.75 14.02 -36.71
C VAL A 1 18.91 12.50 -36.83
N VAL A 2 17.82 11.73 -36.93
CA VAL A 2 17.85 10.23 -37.00
C VAL A 2 18.81 9.76 -38.09
N GLN A 3 18.63 10.22 -39.34
CA GLN A 3 19.47 9.86 -40.48
C GLN A 3 20.94 10.28 -40.28
N THR A 4 21.17 11.48 -39.78
CA THR A 4 22.52 12.04 -39.60
C THR A 4 23.34 11.24 -38.55
N VAL A 5 22.72 10.90 -37.42
CA VAL A 5 23.41 10.17 -36.32
C VAL A 5 23.66 8.70 -36.68
N ALA A 6 22.76 8.10 -37.47
CA ALA A 6 22.90 6.71 -37.92
C ALA A 6 23.92 6.55 -39.08
N GLU A 7 24.36 7.62 -39.74
CA GLU A 7 25.33 7.54 -40.85
C GLU A 7 26.75 7.30 -40.35
N SER A 8 27.46 6.39 -40.97
CA SER A 8 28.87 6.13 -40.68
C SER A 8 29.81 7.34 -40.89
N SER A 9 29.38 8.34 -41.68
CA SER A 9 30.03 9.64 -41.89
C SER A 9 30.04 10.49 -40.60
N PHE A 10 29.02 10.37 -39.76
CA PHE A 10 28.89 11.14 -38.52
C PHE A 10 30.01 10.80 -37.52
N ALA A 11 30.38 9.53 -37.40
CA ALA A 11 31.50 9.09 -36.53
C ALA A 11 32.85 9.69 -36.95
N LYS A 12 32.97 10.17 -38.20
CA LYS A 12 34.19 10.80 -38.75
C LYS A 12 34.13 12.35 -38.75
N ALA A 13 32.99 12.92 -38.35
CA ALA A 13 32.79 14.37 -38.27
C ALA A 13 33.67 15.00 -37.16
N PRO A 14 33.99 16.31 -37.24
CA PRO A 14 34.67 17.00 -36.14
C PRO A 14 33.95 16.87 -34.81
N LYS A 15 34.70 16.65 -33.71
CA LYS A 15 34.13 16.44 -32.37
C LYS A 15 33.14 17.52 -31.94
N ALA A 16 33.43 18.80 -32.28
CA ALA A 16 32.53 19.92 -32.00
C ALA A 16 31.17 19.77 -32.71
N GLN A 17 31.17 19.29 -33.94
CA GLN A 17 29.96 19.05 -34.70
C GLN A 17 29.18 17.84 -34.17
N GLN A 18 29.89 16.78 -33.78
CA GLN A 18 29.27 15.62 -33.09
C GLN A 18 28.60 16.05 -31.79
N GLN A 19 29.27 16.86 -30.97
CA GLN A 19 28.72 17.35 -29.71
C GLN A 19 27.44 18.18 -29.88
N VAL A 20 27.44 19.09 -30.83
CA VAL A 20 26.24 19.90 -31.16
C VAL A 20 25.08 18.99 -31.59
N MET A 21 25.35 17.98 -32.41
CA MET A 21 24.32 17.05 -32.86
C MET A 21 23.79 16.20 -31.74
N TRP A 22 24.66 15.71 -30.85
CA TRP A 22 24.24 14.97 -29.66
C TRP A 22 23.38 15.82 -28.72
N ASN A 23 23.75 17.08 -28.48
CA ASN A 23 22.96 18.00 -27.65
C ASN A 23 21.55 18.23 -28.26
N ILE A 24 21.48 18.39 -29.59
CA ILE A 24 20.19 18.52 -30.30
C ILE A 24 19.38 17.24 -30.17
N THR A 25 20.04 16.07 -30.29
CA THR A 25 19.39 14.77 -30.15
C THR A 25 18.79 14.60 -28.75
N THR A 26 19.55 14.87 -27.71
CA THR A 26 19.10 14.80 -26.31
C THR A 26 17.89 15.74 -26.09
N ALA A 27 18.01 17.00 -26.51
CA ALA A 27 16.91 17.97 -26.36
C ALA A 27 15.62 17.56 -27.10
N LEU A 28 15.75 16.92 -28.27
CA LEU A 28 14.60 16.39 -28.99
C LEU A 28 13.95 15.19 -28.29
N ILE A 29 14.75 14.33 -27.69
CA ILE A 29 14.24 13.19 -26.91
C ILE A 29 13.52 13.69 -25.66
N SER A 30 14.12 14.64 -24.92
CA SER A 30 13.47 15.28 -23.76
C SER A 30 12.13 15.92 -24.15
N LEU A 31 12.07 16.58 -25.32
CA LEU A 31 10.81 17.14 -25.81
C LEU A 31 9.78 16.05 -26.13
N VAL A 32 10.19 14.96 -26.77
CA VAL A 32 9.30 13.82 -27.07
C VAL A 32 8.79 13.20 -25.77
N ASN A 33 9.66 13.01 -24.78
CA ASN A 33 9.31 12.49 -23.47
C ASN A 33 8.29 13.40 -22.75
N ALA A 34 8.57 14.69 -22.67
CA ALA A 34 7.67 15.69 -22.07
C ALA A 34 6.30 15.79 -22.78
N LEU A 35 6.26 15.58 -24.09
CA LEU A 35 5.01 15.53 -24.84
C LEU A 35 4.24 14.23 -24.56
N GLY A 36 4.94 13.10 -24.44
CA GLY A 36 4.36 11.79 -24.12
C GLY A 36 3.70 11.78 -22.75
N THR A 37 4.34 12.38 -21.74
CA THR A 37 3.80 12.45 -20.36
C THR A 37 2.68 13.47 -20.19
N ALA A 38 2.41 14.33 -21.21
CA ALA A 38 1.39 15.37 -21.10
C ALA A 38 -0.05 14.85 -21.29
N ARG A 39 -0.27 13.84 -22.16
CA ARG A 39 -1.57 13.23 -22.46
C ARG A 39 -1.41 11.88 -23.12
N ASP A 40 -2.25 10.93 -22.76
CA ASP A 40 -2.26 9.56 -23.30
C ASP A 40 -2.43 9.50 -24.82
N GLU A 41 -3.28 10.36 -25.40
CA GLU A 41 -3.47 10.44 -26.86
C GLU A 41 -2.18 10.83 -27.61
N ILE A 42 -1.34 11.69 -27.00
CA ILE A 42 -0.04 12.07 -27.56
C ILE A 42 0.95 10.92 -27.39
N LEU A 43 0.95 10.25 -26.26
CA LEU A 43 1.76 9.08 -25.99
C LEU A 43 1.51 8.00 -27.04
N ASP A 44 0.25 7.65 -27.29
CA ASP A 44 -0.15 6.70 -28.32
C ASP A 44 0.29 7.11 -29.73
N GLY A 45 0.16 8.39 -30.05
CA GLY A 45 0.63 8.97 -31.32
C GLY A 45 2.15 8.82 -31.49
N ILE A 46 2.92 9.07 -30.45
CA ILE A 46 4.38 8.93 -30.44
C ILE A 46 4.77 7.46 -30.53
N ALA A 47 4.19 6.58 -29.72
CA ALA A 47 4.45 5.15 -29.71
C ALA A 47 4.09 4.46 -31.03
N SER A 48 3.07 4.97 -31.72
CA SER A 48 2.65 4.46 -33.04
C SER A 48 3.55 4.92 -34.19
N ASN A 49 4.45 5.88 -33.98
CA ASN A 49 5.36 6.34 -35.01
C ASN A 49 6.47 5.30 -35.29
N PRO A 50 6.57 4.76 -36.52
CA PRO A 50 7.50 3.67 -36.81
C PRO A 50 8.99 4.04 -36.74
N GLN A 51 9.32 5.31 -36.56
CA GLN A 51 10.71 5.77 -36.50
C GLN A 51 11.20 6.06 -35.08
N ILE A 52 10.33 6.38 -34.13
CA ILE A 52 10.72 6.86 -32.80
C ILE A 52 11.28 5.71 -31.97
N LEU A 53 10.53 4.62 -31.72
CA LEU A 53 10.98 3.49 -30.91
C LEU A 53 12.25 2.84 -31.47
N PRO A 54 12.38 2.50 -32.78
CA PRO A 54 13.63 1.96 -33.30
C PRO A 54 14.82 2.92 -33.17
N PHE A 55 14.58 4.24 -33.24
CA PHE A 55 15.63 5.22 -33.04
C PHE A 55 16.10 5.28 -31.58
N LEU A 56 15.18 5.25 -30.62
CA LEU A 56 15.52 5.17 -29.20
C LEU A 56 16.30 3.88 -28.89
N CYS A 57 15.85 2.73 -29.38
CA CYS A 57 16.56 1.45 -29.25
C CYS A 57 17.97 1.51 -29.87
N PHE A 58 18.12 2.14 -31.02
CA PHE A 58 19.44 2.39 -31.61
C PHE A 58 20.33 3.21 -30.69
N LEU A 59 19.83 4.30 -30.11
CA LEU A 59 20.61 5.15 -29.19
C LEU A 59 21.04 4.40 -27.93
N VAL A 60 20.24 3.49 -27.43
CA VAL A 60 20.55 2.66 -26.25
C VAL A 60 21.67 1.64 -26.58
N THR A 61 21.63 1.05 -27.76
CA THR A 61 22.55 -0.04 -28.15
C THR A 61 23.84 0.44 -28.80
N HIS A 62 23.87 1.65 -29.36
CA HIS A 62 25.00 2.17 -30.11
C HIS A 62 26.12 2.66 -29.20
N THR A 63 27.31 2.08 -29.35
CA THR A 63 28.46 2.31 -28.44
C THR A 63 29.02 3.73 -28.43
N SER A 64 28.77 4.53 -29.48
CA SER A 64 29.24 5.91 -29.55
C SER A 64 28.23 6.92 -29.00
N THR A 65 27.06 6.48 -28.55
CA THR A 65 26.06 7.37 -27.93
C THR A 65 26.60 7.86 -26.58
N PRO A 66 26.61 9.20 -26.35
CA PRO A 66 26.98 9.74 -25.04
C PRO A 66 26.08 9.20 -23.92
N TYR A 67 26.65 9.16 -22.71
CA TYR A 67 25.93 8.68 -21.52
C TYR A 67 24.60 9.42 -21.33
N GLU A 68 24.61 10.76 -21.35
CA GLU A 68 23.41 11.60 -21.17
C GLU A 68 22.34 11.31 -22.23
N THR A 69 22.74 11.22 -23.52
CA THR A 69 21.79 10.92 -24.62
C THR A 69 21.21 9.51 -24.49
N SER A 70 22.03 8.54 -24.09
CA SER A 70 21.58 7.16 -23.85
C SER A 70 20.62 7.07 -22.65
N THR A 71 20.90 7.79 -21.57
CA THR A 71 20.04 7.86 -20.37
C THR A 71 18.69 8.47 -20.73
N GLU A 72 18.68 9.59 -21.44
CA GLU A 72 17.46 10.24 -21.89
C GLU A 72 16.62 9.35 -22.83
N ALA A 73 17.30 8.59 -23.71
CA ALA A 73 16.62 7.63 -24.57
C ALA A 73 15.94 6.50 -23.76
N ILE A 74 16.58 6.02 -22.69
CA ILE A 74 15.99 4.98 -21.82
C ILE A 74 14.84 5.56 -21.00
N SER A 75 14.98 6.79 -20.46
CA SER A 75 13.88 7.50 -19.79
C SER A 75 12.65 7.63 -20.70
N CYS A 76 12.86 8.05 -21.95
CA CYS A 76 11.77 8.13 -22.92
C CYS A 76 11.18 6.74 -23.26
N LEU A 77 12.00 5.68 -23.34
CA LEU A 77 11.49 4.32 -23.51
C LEU A 77 10.64 3.88 -22.32
N MET A 78 11.01 4.24 -21.09
CA MET A 78 10.25 3.93 -19.90
C MET A 78 8.83 4.53 -19.99
N SER A 79 8.72 5.84 -20.28
CA SER A 79 7.41 6.48 -20.43
C SER A 79 6.58 5.91 -21.60
N LEU A 80 7.22 5.54 -22.72
CA LEU A 80 6.52 4.98 -23.87
C LEU A 80 6.09 3.51 -23.71
N SER A 81 6.71 2.77 -22.78
CA SER A 81 6.41 1.36 -22.51
C SER A 81 5.42 1.15 -21.35
N GLU A 82 5.11 2.19 -20.59
CA GLU A 82 4.14 2.15 -19.51
C GLU A 82 2.75 1.83 -20.07
N ASP A 83 2.11 0.78 -19.55
CA ASP A 83 0.81 0.26 -19.99
C ASP A 83 0.68 0.08 -21.52
N ASN A 84 1.81 -0.10 -22.22
CA ASN A 84 1.86 -0.13 -23.67
C ASN A 84 2.43 -1.44 -24.22
N LEU A 85 1.56 -2.43 -24.38
CA LEU A 85 1.91 -3.76 -24.92
C LEU A 85 2.63 -3.67 -26.26
N LYS A 86 2.21 -2.77 -27.16
CA LYS A 86 2.80 -2.64 -28.50
C LYS A 86 4.24 -2.11 -28.43
N ALA A 87 4.48 -1.11 -27.59
CA ALA A 87 5.82 -0.58 -27.37
C ALA A 87 6.74 -1.65 -26.75
N SER A 88 6.26 -2.35 -25.74
CA SER A 88 6.97 -3.46 -25.07
C SER A 88 7.36 -4.57 -26.05
N GLN A 89 6.44 -4.99 -26.93
CA GLN A 89 6.71 -5.98 -27.98
C GLN A 89 7.76 -5.49 -29.00
N LEU A 90 7.71 -4.22 -29.39
CA LEU A 90 8.68 -3.63 -30.32
C LEU A 90 10.08 -3.54 -29.72
N ILE A 91 10.21 -3.16 -28.44
CA ILE A 91 11.49 -3.12 -27.72
C ILE A 91 12.08 -4.53 -27.59
N LEU A 92 11.24 -5.51 -27.25
CA LEU A 92 11.65 -6.92 -27.14
C LEU A 92 12.13 -7.49 -28.49
N ALA A 93 11.42 -7.17 -29.57
CA ALA A 93 11.72 -7.67 -30.92
C ALA A 93 12.82 -6.85 -31.64
N ASP A 94 13.36 -5.80 -31.02
CA ASP A 94 14.33 -4.93 -31.67
C ASP A 94 15.62 -5.68 -32.11
N PRO A 95 15.96 -5.64 -33.41
CA PRO A 95 17.07 -6.41 -33.93
C PRO A 95 18.45 -5.93 -33.44
N SER A 96 18.55 -4.70 -32.93
CA SER A 96 19.81 -4.20 -32.33
C SER A 96 20.09 -4.78 -30.95
N GLY A 97 19.11 -5.49 -30.35
CA GLY A 97 19.22 -6.13 -29.05
C GLY A 97 19.03 -5.17 -27.88
N CYS A 98 18.09 -4.22 -28.00
CA CYS A 98 17.78 -3.24 -26.98
C CYS A 98 17.44 -3.92 -25.63
N PHE A 99 16.53 -4.86 -25.61
CA PHE A 99 16.16 -5.61 -24.40
C PHE A 99 17.37 -6.23 -23.67
N ARG A 100 18.24 -6.92 -24.43
CA ARG A 100 19.47 -7.50 -23.86
C ARG A 100 20.46 -6.44 -23.34
N THR A 101 20.48 -5.25 -23.94
CA THR A 101 21.33 -4.14 -23.50
C THR A 101 20.79 -3.55 -22.20
N LEU A 102 19.48 -3.36 -22.08
CA LEU A 102 18.80 -2.93 -20.84
C LEU A 102 19.06 -3.91 -19.70
N THR A 103 18.96 -5.23 -19.94
CA THR A 103 19.27 -6.27 -18.97
C THR A 103 20.71 -6.18 -18.44
N LYS A 104 21.67 -5.71 -19.25
CA LYS A 104 23.04 -5.47 -18.78
C LYS A 104 23.16 -4.16 -18.00
N PHE A 105 22.46 -3.12 -18.42
CA PHE A 105 22.53 -1.81 -17.76
C PHE A 105 21.92 -1.83 -16.36
N LYS A 106 20.90 -2.66 -16.11
CA LYS A 106 20.26 -2.78 -14.78
C LYS A 106 21.23 -3.12 -13.64
N GLU A 107 22.41 -3.70 -13.96
CA GLU A 107 23.37 -4.12 -12.93
C GLU A 107 24.14 -2.95 -12.28
N GLY A 108 24.02 -1.73 -12.77
CA GLY A 108 24.62 -0.54 -12.18
C GLY A 108 23.81 0.01 -10.99
N THR A 109 24.23 1.20 -10.53
CA THR A 109 23.53 1.96 -9.47
C THR A 109 23.37 3.43 -9.81
N ASP A 110 23.54 3.79 -11.07
CA ASP A 110 23.34 5.13 -11.59
C ASP A 110 21.92 5.28 -12.14
N VAL A 111 21.52 6.51 -12.43
CA VAL A 111 20.18 6.84 -12.96
C VAL A 111 19.82 6.02 -14.20
N LYS A 112 20.80 5.82 -15.11
CA LYS A 112 20.63 5.03 -16.33
C LYS A 112 20.25 3.58 -16.02
N SER A 113 20.86 3.00 -14.99
CA SER A 113 20.60 1.63 -14.57
C SER A 113 19.19 1.48 -13.99
N VAL A 114 18.74 2.48 -13.23
CA VAL A 114 17.38 2.50 -12.66
C VAL A 114 16.33 2.67 -13.75
N TYR A 115 16.52 3.59 -14.70
CA TYR A 115 15.62 3.69 -15.87
C TYR A 115 15.55 2.38 -16.65
N SER A 116 16.69 1.66 -16.75
CA SER A 116 16.69 0.35 -17.42
C SER A 116 15.84 -0.68 -16.68
N CYS A 117 15.83 -0.66 -15.34
CA CYS A 117 14.92 -1.48 -14.54
C CYS A 117 13.45 -1.08 -14.80
N GLY A 118 13.13 0.21 -14.88
CA GLY A 118 11.77 0.67 -15.16
C GLY A 118 11.25 0.20 -16.54
N VAL A 119 12.06 0.33 -17.60
CA VAL A 119 11.68 -0.20 -18.93
C VAL A 119 11.46 -1.71 -18.88
N LEU A 120 12.33 -2.46 -18.18
CA LEU A 120 12.19 -3.91 -18.07
C LEU A 120 10.94 -4.29 -17.29
N HIS A 121 10.64 -3.60 -16.18
CA HIS A 121 9.42 -3.79 -15.41
C HIS A 121 8.17 -3.54 -16.28
N ASN A 122 8.10 -2.42 -17.00
CA ASN A 122 6.99 -2.12 -17.91
C ASN A 122 6.80 -3.20 -19.00
N ILE A 123 7.91 -3.76 -19.51
CA ILE A 123 7.86 -4.88 -20.45
C ILE A 123 7.28 -6.13 -19.76
N PHE A 124 7.72 -6.44 -18.55
CA PHE A 124 7.25 -7.62 -17.82
C PHE A 124 5.76 -7.51 -17.48
N SER A 125 5.34 -6.36 -16.97
CA SER A 125 3.92 -6.08 -16.67
C SER A 125 3.05 -6.17 -17.93
N SER A 126 3.42 -5.46 -19.01
CA SER A 126 2.65 -5.45 -20.26
C SER A 126 2.56 -6.83 -20.95
N LEU A 127 3.55 -7.71 -20.75
CA LEU A 127 3.59 -9.05 -21.32
C LEU A 127 3.09 -10.14 -20.36
N GLU A 128 2.62 -9.74 -19.17
CA GLU A 128 2.16 -10.62 -18.09
C GLU A 128 3.25 -11.65 -17.68
N TRP A 129 4.51 -11.20 -17.61
CA TRP A 129 5.63 -12.01 -17.15
C TRP A 129 5.77 -11.90 -15.64
N HIS A 130 5.33 -12.90 -14.93
CA HIS A 130 5.36 -13.00 -13.48
C HIS A 130 5.89 -14.37 -13.03
N ASP A 131 5.99 -14.60 -11.72
CA ASP A 131 6.58 -15.83 -11.17
C ASP A 131 5.93 -17.11 -11.69
N GLY A 132 4.60 -17.13 -11.89
CA GLY A 132 3.86 -18.25 -12.46
C GLY A 132 3.94 -18.38 -13.99
N SER A 133 4.40 -17.31 -14.69
CA SER A 133 4.52 -17.26 -16.16
C SER A 133 5.75 -16.44 -16.56
N PRO A 134 6.98 -16.92 -16.27
CA PRO A 134 8.19 -16.17 -16.54
C PRO A 134 8.44 -15.98 -18.04
N GLY A 135 9.05 -14.85 -18.37
CA GLY A 135 9.39 -14.50 -19.74
C GLY A 135 10.64 -15.21 -20.26
N GLN A 136 11.23 -14.64 -21.33
CA GLN A 136 12.45 -15.16 -21.93
C GLN A 136 13.58 -15.22 -20.90
N ASP A 137 14.32 -16.33 -20.87
CA ASP A 137 15.42 -16.60 -19.93
C ASP A 137 14.98 -16.50 -18.44
N GLY A 138 13.70 -16.76 -18.14
CA GLY A 138 13.14 -16.71 -16.80
C GLY A 138 12.95 -15.28 -16.27
N ALA A 139 12.80 -14.30 -17.17
CA ALA A 139 12.69 -12.90 -16.79
C ALA A 139 11.38 -12.62 -16.03
N THR A 140 11.52 -12.09 -14.82
CA THR A 140 10.46 -11.57 -13.95
C THR A 140 11.03 -10.43 -13.11
N ASP A 141 10.16 -9.71 -12.39
CA ASP A 141 10.56 -8.63 -11.50
C ASP A 141 11.50 -9.08 -10.35
N ALA A 142 11.49 -10.36 -9.99
CA ALA A 142 12.45 -10.93 -9.05
C ALA A 142 13.92 -10.60 -9.42
N GLN A 143 14.22 -10.45 -10.72
CA GLN A 143 15.56 -10.11 -11.19
C GLN A 143 15.90 -8.61 -11.11
N LEU A 144 14.90 -7.74 -10.93
CA LEU A 144 15.05 -6.28 -10.85
C LEU A 144 15.27 -5.82 -9.42
N ILE A 145 14.58 -6.44 -8.47
CA ILE A 145 14.57 -6.08 -7.05
C ILE A 145 15.99 -6.00 -6.45
N PRO A 146 16.90 -6.96 -6.66
CA PRO A 146 18.25 -6.87 -6.13
C PRO A 146 19.05 -5.67 -6.69
N SER A 147 18.79 -5.26 -7.92
CA SER A 147 19.46 -4.12 -8.53
C SER A 147 18.95 -2.80 -7.97
N LEU A 148 17.62 -2.66 -7.80
CA LEU A 148 16.97 -1.51 -7.16
C LEU A 148 17.36 -1.41 -5.68
N SER A 149 17.40 -2.52 -4.96
CA SER A 149 17.81 -2.57 -3.55
C SER A 149 19.26 -2.10 -3.35
N ARG A 150 20.17 -2.44 -4.26
CA ARG A 150 21.58 -1.92 -4.22
C ARG A 150 21.67 -0.40 -4.37
N VAL A 151 20.74 0.22 -5.08
CA VAL A 151 20.65 1.69 -5.17
C VAL A 151 20.30 2.26 -3.78
N LEU A 152 19.27 1.70 -3.15
CA LEU A 152 18.86 2.11 -1.81
C LEU A 152 19.95 1.82 -0.77
N GLU A 153 20.57 0.64 -0.81
CA GLU A 153 21.67 0.23 0.08
C GLU A 153 22.83 1.24 0.10
N ARG A 154 23.22 1.75 -1.08
CA ARG A 154 24.31 2.72 -1.22
C ARG A 154 23.96 4.14 -0.86
N THR A 155 22.69 4.43 -0.73
CA THR A 155 22.20 5.76 -0.34
C THR A 155 22.49 6.00 1.14
N ARG A 156 23.04 7.16 1.48
CA ARG A 156 23.31 7.61 2.85
C ARG A 156 22.80 9.02 3.05
N GLN A 157 22.39 9.33 4.26
CA GLN A 157 22.17 10.71 4.68
C GLN A 157 23.32 11.13 5.61
N GLU A 158 24.02 12.20 5.25
CA GLU A 158 25.15 12.69 6.04
C GLU A 158 24.67 13.29 7.37
N PRO A 159 25.12 12.81 8.54
CA PRO A 159 24.60 13.25 9.85
C PRO A 159 24.73 14.76 10.13
N LYS A 160 25.75 15.43 9.54
CA LYS A 160 26.01 16.86 9.77
C LYS A 160 25.29 17.80 8.81
N THR A 161 25.04 17.37 7.60
CA THR A 161 24.49 18.21 6.52
C THR A 161 23.10 17.78 6.11
N ASN A 162 22.67 16.62 6.58
CA ASN A 162 21.44 15.91 6.14
C ASN A 162 21.31 15.74 4.62
N LYS A 163 22.44 15.86 3.89
CA LYS A 163 22.45 15.68 2.44
C LYS A 163 22.44 14.21 2.07
N ILE A 164 21.69 13.90 1.04
CA ILE A 164 21.72 12.57 0.42
C ILE A 164 23.06 12.42 -0.33
N SER A 165 23.74 11.30 -0.12
CA SER A 165 25.04 10.98 -0.72
C SER A 165 25.13 9.51 -1.12
N GLY A 166 26.16 9.15 -1.85
CA GLY A 166 26.38 7.79 -2.36
C GLY A 166 25.72 7.51 -3.71
N VAL A 167 24.47 7.92 -3.89
CA VAL A 167 23.70 7.81 -5.14
C VAL A 167 22.99 9.13 -5.42
N ALA A 168 22.72 9.43 -6.68
CA ALA A 168 21.93 10.62 -7.06
C ALA A 168 20.50 10.50 -6.52
N PRO A 169 19.95 11.55 -5.86
CA PRO A 169 18.60 11.51 -5.29
C PRO A 169 17.51 11.09 -6.28
N GLU A 170 17.62 11.53 -7.54
CA GLU A 170 16.74 11.13 -8.64
C GLU A 170 16.71 9.61 -8.85
N ALA A 171 17.87 8.94 -8.80
CA ALA A 171 17.95 7.48 -8.93
C ALA A 171 17.29 6.76 -7.74
N VAL A 172 17.37 7.36 -6.54
CA VAL A 172 16.75 6.80 -5.32
C VAL A 172 15.23 6.91 -5.40
N SER A 173 14.70 8.08 -5.73
CA SER A 173 13.25 8.28 -5.89
C SER A 173 12.68 7.34 -6.95
N LEU A 174 13.32 7.29 -8.13
CA LEU A 174 12.89 6.42 -9.22
C LEU A 174 12.95 4.92 -8.85
N ALA A 175 13.97 4.50 -8.08
CA ALA A 175 14.06 3.10 -7.62
C ALA A 175 12.91 2.75 -6.67
N LEU A 176 12.51 3.67 -5.80
CA LEU A 176 11.37 3.50 -4.90
C LEU A 176 10.04 3.49 -5.66
N GLU A 177 9.88 4.34 -6.65
CA GLU A 177 8.72 4.38 -7.54
C GLU A 177 8.55 3.05 -8.30
N ILE A 178 9.61 2.51 -8.88
CA ILE A 178 9.57 1.21 -9.55
C ILE A 178 9.25 0.08 -8.55
N LEU A 179 9.81 0.12 -7.35
CA LEU A 179 9.48 -0.86 -6.30
C LEU A 179 8.00 -0.75 -5.88
N ALA A 180 7.44 0.46 -5.80
CA ALA A 180 6.02 0.65 -5.52
C ALA A 180 5.14 0.08 -6.64
N SER A 181 5.55 0.25 -7.91
CA SER A 181 4.86 -0.34 -9.07
C SER A 181 4.92 -1.87 -9.04
N ILE A 182 6.09 -2.46 -8.80
CA ILE A 182 6.24 -3.93 -8.65
C ILE A 182 5.32 -4.47 -7.55
N ALA A 183 5.19 -3.78 -6.42
CA ALA A 183 4.29 -4.20 -5.34
C ALA A 183 2.82 -4.16 -5.76
N THR A 184 2.42 -3.19 -6.58
CA THR A 184 1.06 -3.09 -7.15
C THR A 184 0.78 -4.24 -8.12
N ASP A 185 1.72 -4.55 -9.01
CA ASP A 185 1.59 -5.66 -9.95
C ASP A 185 1.51 -7.02 -9.25
N LEU A 186 2.28 -7.21 -8.18
CA LEU A 186 2.18 -8.39 -7.32
C LEU A 186 0.76 -8.56 -6.78
N GLN A 187 0.12 -7.49 -6.27
CA GLN A 187 -1.26 -7.54 -5.79
C GLN A 187 -2.24 -7.91 -6.91
N GLY A 188 -2.10 -7.29 -8.08
CA GLY A 188 -2.95 -7.56 -9.25
C GLY A 188 -2.85 -9.01 -9.74
N ASN A 189 -1.64 -9.56 -9.77
CA ASN A 189 -1.39 -10.94 -10.22
C ASN A 189 -1.94 -11.98 -9.22
N MET A 190 -1.84 -11.72 -7.91
CA MET A 190 -2.41 -12.57 -6.87
C MET A 190 -3.94 -12.54 -6.88
N ALA A 191 -4.56 -11.37 -7.10
CA ALA A 191 -6.00 -11.25 -7.21
C ALA A 191 -6.57 -11.99 -8.43
N LYS A 192 -5.83 -12.04 -9.55
CA LYS A 192 -6.21 -12.84 -10.74
C LYS A 192 -6.14 -14.34 -10.44
N GLY A 193 -5.10 -14.82 -9.75
CA GLY A 193 -4.94 -16.23 -9.38
C GLY A 193 -6.02 -16.75 -8.43
N ASN A 194 -6.57 -15.90 -7.56
CA ASN A 194 -7.69 -16.26 -6.69
C ASN A 194 -9.03 -16.34 -7.45
N LYS A 195 -9.26 -15.50 -8.46
CA LYS A 195 -10.51 -15.56 -9.25
C LYS A 195 -10.69 -16.87 -10.03
N ASP A 196 -9.60 -17.48 -10.48
CA ASP A 196 -9.64 -18.78 -11.14
C ASP A 196 -9.94 -19.95 -10.16
N ARG A 197 -9.77 -19.71 -8.84
CA ARG A 197 -10.14 -20.65 -7.76
C ARG A 197 -11.58 -20.44 -7.25
N ASP A 198 -12.11 -19.23 -7.35
CA ASP A 198 -13.43 -18.85 -6.82
C ASP A 198 -14.59 -19.05 -7.83
N GLU A 199 -14.39 -19.70 -8.99
CA GLU A 199 -15.48 -20.30 -9.74
C GLU A 199 -16.01 -21.56 -9.03
N TRP A 200 -16.29 -21.43 -7.74
CA TRP A 200 -17.13 -22.36 -7.03
C TRP A 200 -18.59 -21.98 -7.31
N ASN A 201 -19.24 -22.78 -8.16
CA ASN A 201 -20.67 -22.72 -8.38
C ASN A 201 -21.39 -22.85 -7.03
N GLY A 202 -21.88 -21.71 -6.52
CA GLY A 202 -22.65 -21.66 -5.29
C GLY A 202 -23.76 -22.71 -5.32
N ILE A 203 -23.90 -23.45 -4.23
CA ILE A 203 -25.10 -24.23 -3.93
C ILE A 203 -26.28 -23.26 -4.01
N GLU A 204 -27.19 -23.51 -4.93
CA GLU A 204 -28.51 -22.88 -4.97
C GLU A 204 -29.25 -23.28 -3.68
N ASP A 205 -29.15 -22.45 -2.65
CA ASP A 205 -30.05 -22.50 -1.49
C ASP A 205 -31.35 -21.80 -1.90
N ASP A 206 -32.22 -22.61 -2.43
CA ASP A 206 -33.62 -22.30 -2.69
C ASP A 206 -34.38 -22.29 -1.36
N ASP A 207 -34.22 -21.21 -0.57
CA ASP A 207 -35.08 -20.96 0.60
C ASP A 207 -35.66 -19.56 0.51
N ALA A 208 -36.89 -19.56 -0.01
CA ALA A 208 -37.77 -18.41 -0.13
C ALA A 208 -37.92 -17.71 1.21
N MET A 209 -37.39 -16.48 1.31
CA MET A 209 -37.67 -15.57 2.42
C MET A 209 -39.08 -14.99 2.26
N ALA A 210 -39.97 -15.48 3.07
CA ALA A 210 -41.27 -14.88 3.28
C ALA A 210 -41.13 -13.46 3.88
N GLU A 211 -41.67 -12.50 3.19
CA GLU A 211 -41.95 -11.16 3.72
C GLU A 211 -42.89 -11.30 4.93
N ASP A 212 -42.48 -10.77 6.07
CA ASP A 212 -43.38 -10.62 7.22
C ASP A 212 -43.48 -9.13 7.57
N ASP A 213 -44.68 -8.65 7.42
CA ASP A 213 -45.14 -7.28 7.61
C ASP A 213 -45.19 -6.88 9.10
N GLU A 214 -44.96 -5.62 9.31
CA GLU A 214 -45.24 -4.68 10.36
C GLU A 214 -46.05 -5.16 11.59
N GLU A 215 -45.55 -4.88 12.79
CA GLU A 215 -46.35 -4.42 13.90
C GLU A 215 -45.62 -3.33 14.72
N GLU A 216 -46.25 -2.15 14.70
CA GLU A 216 -46.03 -1.00 15.59
C GLU A 216 -46.36 -1.38 17.04
N VAL A 217 -45.47 -1.09 17.97
CA VAL A 217 -45.86 -0.83 19.37
C VAL A 217 -45.12 0.39 19.90
N LYS A 218 -45.96 1.34 20.31
CA LYS A 218 -45.64 2.61 20.95
C LYS A 218 -45.30 2.46 22.43
N GLN A 219 -44.51 3.47 22.87
CA GLN A 219 -44.57 4.24 24.13
C GLN A 219 -43.93 3.67 25.39
N GLU A 220 -43.25 4.48 25.99
CA GLU A 220 -43.10 5.55 27.00
C GLU A 220 -42.20 5.05 28.12
N GLY A 221 -41.32 5.74 28.67
CA GLY A 221 -41.12 7.04 29.23
C GLY A 221 -40.15 6.98 30.39
N ASP A 222 -39.47 8.06 30.56
CA ASP A 222 -38.96 8.68 31.80
C ASP A 222 -37.79 8.11 32.62
N ASP A 223 -36.88 9.00 32.71
CA ASP A 223 -36.27 9.76 33.81
C ASP A 223 -34.99 9.28 34.52
N GLU A 224 -34.05 10.24 34.42
CA GLU A 224 -33.15 10.81 35.44
C GLU A 224 -32.16 9.89 36.21
N ASN A 225 -30.91 10.13 36.22
CA ASN A 225 -30.18 11.15 36.96
C ASN A 225 -28.65 10.94 36.93
N ALA A 226 -27.99 12.09 36.99
CA ALA A 226 -26.57 12.32 37.09
C ALA A 226 -25.90 11.63 38.29
N ASP A 227 -24.58 11.32 38.16
CA ASP A 227 -23.64 11.97 39.07
C ASP A 227 -22.20 11.88 38.57
N ALA A 228 -21.48 12.97 38.84
CA ALA A 228 -20.10 13.25 38.46
C ALA A 228 -19.13 12.70 39.50
N ALA A 229 -17.94 12.35 39.07
CA ALA A 229 -16.72 12.44 39.89
C ALA A 229 -15.49 12.63 39.06
N ASP A 230 -14.80 13.69 39.36
CA ASP A 230 -13.61 14.30 38.81
C ASP A 230 -12.33 13.65 39.39
N PRO A 231 -11.13 14.10 39.00
CA PRO A 231 -10.00 13.29 38.53
C PRO A 231 -8.93 13.09 39.62
N MET A 232 -7.98 12.19 39.33
CA MET A 232 -6.69 12.18 40.02
C MET A 232 -5.54 12.30 39.03
N GLU A 233 -4.83 13.41 39.19
CA GLU A 233 -3.50 13.67 38.69
C GLU A 233 -2.51 12.67 39.30
N ALA A 234 -1.54 12.24 38.50
CA ALA A 234 -0.25 11.82 39.00
C ALA A 234 0.83 12.13 37.98
N ASP A 235 1.67 12.97 38.48
CA ASP A 235 2.89 13.61 38.03
C ASP A 235 4.05 12.61 37.77
N GLY A 236 4.88 12.91 36.75
CA GLY A 236 6.34 12.81 36.87
C GLY A 236 7.06 11.63 36.24
N ALA A 237 7.77 11.86 35.19
CA ALA A 237 9.22 11.99 35.15
C ALA A 237 9.75 11.82 33.72
N GLU A 238 10.45 12.86 33.35
CA GLU A 238 11.28 12.99 32.17
C GLU A 238 12.42 11.96 32.17
N GLY A 239 12.72 11.41 30.99
CA GLY A 239 13.91 10.65 30.71
C GLY A 239 14.06 10.57 29.21
N GLU A 240 14.47 11.70 28.59
CA GLU A 240 14.96 11.70 27.21
C GLU A 240 16.31 10.98 27.20
N GLU A 241 16.34 9.76 26.73
CA GLU A 241 17.55 9.15 26.18
C GLU A 241 17.34 9.04 24.66
N ASP A 242 17.96 9.96 23.92
CA ASP A 242 18.20 9.86 22.49
C ASP A 242 19.07 8.59 22.25
N GLU A 243 18.43 7.45 22.05
CA GLU A 243 19.08 6.28 21.48
C GLU A 243 19.28 6.56 19.98
N GLU A 244 20.45 7.12 19.63
CA GLU A 244 20.99 7.04 18.27
C GLU A 244 20.99 5.56 17.89
N MET A 245 20.10 5.17 16.95
CA MET A 245 20.05 3.82 16.44
C MET A 245 21.37 3.50 15.75
N ASP A 246 22.15 2.62 16.37
CA ASP A 246 23.45 2.15 15.91
C ASP A 246 23.28 1.36 14.60
N GLU A 247 23.98 1.77 13.54
CA GLU A 247 23.96 1.07 12.23
C GLU A 247 24.34 -0.42 12.39
N ASP A 248 25.22 -0.73 13.35
CA ASP A 248 25.67 -2.09 13.68
C ASP A 248 24.55 -2.94 14.29
N ALA A 249 23.60 -2.34 15.06
CA ALA A 249 22.43 -3.03 15.60
C ALA A 249 21.41 -3.37 14.50
N MET A 250 21.32 -2.53 13.49
CA MET A 250 20.44 -2.71 12.33
C MET A 250 20.96 -3.78 11.37
N GLU A 251 22.30 -3.89 11.23
CA GLU A 251 22.96 -4.91 10.42
C GLU A 251 22.92 -6.30 11.12
N ALA A 252 23.10 -6.34 12.44
CA ALA A 252 22.96 -7.56 13.25
C ALA A 252 21.53 -8.11 13.26
N ASP A 253 20.54 -7.23 13.21
CA ASP A 253 19.13 -7.57 13.17
C ASP A 253 18.68 -8.01 11.75
N LEU A 254 19.39 -7.53 10.71
CA LEU A 254 19.24 -7.98 9.33
C LEU A 254 19.79 -9.41 9.17
N ASP A 255 20.93 -9.73 9.79
CA ASP A 255 21.50 -11.08 9.83
C ASP A 255 20.60 -12.08 10.57
N LEU A 256 19.84 -11.64 11.57
CA LEU A 256 18.88 -12.49 12.29
C LEU A 256 17.66 -12.86 11.43
N VAL A 257 17.32 -12.04 10.43
CA VAL A 257 16.21 -12.31 9.48
C VAL A 257 16.69 -13.13 8.28
N THR A 258 17.96 -13.01 7.90
CA THR A 258 18.54 -13.72 6.76
C THR A 258 19.35 -14.96 7.15
N GLY A 259 19.75 -15.10 8.43
CA GLY A 259 20.69 -16.09 8.93
C GLY A 259 20.18 -17.03 10.01
N GLY A 260 18.92 -17.38 10.04
CA GLY A 260 18.41 -18.25 11.10
C GLY A 260 17.64 -19.46 10.62
N ASP A 261 18.32 -20.54 10.54
CA ASP A 261 17.88 -21.92 10.76
C ASP A 261 18.08 -22.86 9.57
N ASP A 262 19.30 -23.36 9.47
CA ASP A 262 19.62 -24.65 8.84
C ASP A 262 18.97 -25.78 9.64
N GLY A 263 17.71 -26.10 9.42
CA GLY A 263 17.15 -27.26 10.07
C GLY A 263 15.64 -27.42 10.14
N ALA A 264 14.92 -27.16 9.06
CA ALA A 264 13.68 -27.86 8.73
C ALA A 264 13.38 -27.59 7.26
N GLU A 265 13.24 -28.61 6.46
CA GLU A 265 12.52 -28.57 5.18
C GLU A 265 11.07 -28.19 5.51
N ASP A 266 10.83 -26.92 5.82
CA ASP A 266 9.50 -26.33 5.89
C ASP A 266 9.23 -25.80 4.50
N ASP A 267 8.40 -26.51 3.76
CA ASP A 267 7.88 -26.19 2.44
C ASP A 267 7.09 -24.87 2.57
N SER A 268 7.83 -23.78 2.71
CA SER A 268 7.24 -22.45 2.91
C SER A 268 6.79 -21.98 1.53
N GLY A 269 5.49 -21.83 1.30
CA GLY A 269 4.89 -21.37 0.05
C GLY A 269 5.47 -20.05 -0.52
N ILE A 270 6.42 -19.41 0.19
CA ILE A 270 7.17 -18.25 -0.26
C ILE A 270 8.23 -18.61 -1.33
N ASP A 271 8.72 -19.83 -1.37
CA ASP A 271 9.74 -20.24 -2.35
C ASP A 271 9.16 -20.30 -3.76
N ASP A 272 7.86 -20.49 -3.88
CA ASP A 272 7.11 -20.44 -5.14
C ASP A 272 6.82 -19.01 -5.61
N LEU A 273 7.14 -18.00 -4.79
CA LEU A 273 6.92 -16.57 -5.05
C LEU A 273 8.24 -15.78 -4.98
N PRO A 274 9.19 -16.03 -5.91
CA PRO A 274 10.51 -15.41 -5.86
C PRO A 274 10.49 -13.88 -5.88
N THR A 275 9.55 -13.25 -6.59
CA THR A 275 9.41 -11.79 -6.60
C THR A 275 9.05 -11.27 -5.20
N LEU A 276 8.09 -11.88 -4.53
CA LEU A 276 7.70 -11.50 -3.17
C LEU A 276 8.83 -11.76 -2.17
N LYS A 277 9.50 -12.90 -2.27
CA LYS A 277 10.64 -13.27 -1.42
C LYS A 277 11.79 -12.25 -1.54
N GLU A 278 12.21 -11.94 -2.77
CA GLU A 278 13.25 -10.92 -3.01
C GLU A 278 12.81 -9.54 -2.50
N TYR A 279 11.54 -9.19 -2.68
CA TYR A 279 11.01 -7.91 -2.20
C TYR A 279 11.12 -7.79 -0.68
N MET A 280 10.63 -8.79 0.06
CA MET A 280 10.66 -8.77 1.53
C MET A 280 12.08 -8.81 2.09
N THR A 281 12.97 -9.62 1.48
CA THR A 281 14.31 -9.83 2.03
C THR A 281 15.32 -8.78 1.60
N LYS A 282 15.19 -8.22 0.38
CA LYS A 282 16.16 -7.27 -0.17
C LYS A 282 15.67 -5.82 -0.14
N ALA A 283 14.41 -5.56 -0.52
CA ALA A 283 13.93 -4.20 -0.68
C ALA A 283 13.40 -3.60 0.62
N VAL A 284 12.51 -4.30 1.34
CA VAL A 284 11.81 -3.77 2.52
C VAL A 284 12.74 -3.17 3.57
N PRO A 285 13.87 -3.80 3.96
CA PRO A 285 14.77 -3.20 4.95
C PRO A 285 15.31 -1.83 4.53
N HIS A 286 15.65 -1.69 3.25
CA HIS A 286 16.16 -0.43 2.73
C HIS A 286 15.06 0.62 2.52
N ILE A 287 13.85 0.20 2.15
CA ILE A 287 12.69 1.10 2.05
C ILE A 287 12.34 1.68 3.44
N ILE A 288 12.33 0.87 4.51
CA ILE A 288 12.15 1.32 5.89
C ILE A 288 13.19 2.38 6.25
N ARG A 289 14.46 2.18 5.87
CA ARG A 289 15.52 3.16 6.11
C ARG A 289 15.29 4.46 5.32
N MET A 290 14.80 4.40 4.09
CA MET A 290 14.45 5.59 3.31
C MET A 290 13.24 6.34 3.91
N ALA A 291 12.25 5.63 4.43
CA ALA A 291 11.11 6.21 5.13
C ALA A 291 11.51 6.98 6.41
N ASN A 292 12.65 6.63 7.01
CA ASN A 292 13.19 7.26 8.22
C ASN A 292 14.24 8.35 7.95
N LEU A 293 14.40 8.81 6.73
CA LEU A 293 15.29 9.94 6.44
C LEU A 293 14.78 11.20 7.12
N ALA A 294 15.70 12.01 7.67
CA ALA A 294 15.33 13.32 8.19
C ALA A 294 14.86 14.23 7.05
N PRO A 295 13.67 14.86 7.13
CA PRO A 295 13.07 15.66 6.06
C PRO A 295 13.71 17.06 5.97
N ALA A 296 15.03 17.10 5.79
CA ALA A 296 15.82 18.34 5.85
C ALA A 296 16.01 19.03 4.48
N SER A 297 15.56 18.41 3.39
CA SER A 297 15.58 18.97 2.03
C SER A 297 14.40 18.44 1.22
N ASP A 298 14.05 19.15 0.15
CA ASP A 298 12.97 18.74 -0.75
C ASP A 298 13.24 17.34 -1.36
N GLU A 299 14.52 17.03 -1.65
CA GLU A 299 14.91 15.70 -2.14
C GLU A 299 14.68 14.62 -1.08
N ALA A 300 15.02 14.88 0.19
CA ALA A 300 14.80 13.92 1.28
C ALA A 300 13.30 13.69 1.54
N ILE A 301 12.50 14.74 1.47
CA ILE A 301 11.03 14.66 1.58
C ILE A 301 10.45 13.84 0.42
N ALA A 302 10.90 14.07 -0.81
CA ALA A 302 10.45 13.31 -1.97
C ALA A 302 10.81 11.81 -1.83
N ILE A 303 12.05 11.49 -1.48
CA ILE A 303 12.48 10.10 -1.24
C ILE A 303 11.67 9.45 -0.12
N GLN A 304 11.41 10.17 0.97
CA GLN A 304 10.60 9.66 2.08
C GLN A 304 9.16 9.38 1.63
N SER A 305 8.56 10.26 0.83
CA SER A 305 7.21 10.07 0.28
C SER A 305 7.12 8.82 -0.60
N GLU A 306 8.09 8.63 -1.51
CA GLU A 306 8.16 7.43 -2.35
C GLU A 306 8.38 6.15 -1.52
N ALA A 307 9.18 6.23 -0.46
CA ALA A 307 9.36 5.11 0.45
C ALA A 307 8.06 4.74 1.19
N PHE A 308 7.27 5.72 1.63
CA PHE A 308 5.96 5.44 2.20
C PHE A 308 5.00 4.82 1.17
N SER A 309 5.02 5.29 -0.07
CA SER A 309 4.21 4.71 -1.15
C SER A 309 4.57 3.24 -1.40
N ALA A 310 5.87 2.93 -1.47
CA ALA A 310 6.35 1.56 -1.64
C ALA A 310 5.97 0.66 -0.44
N LEU A 311 6.09 1.15 0.81
CA LEU A 311 5.66 0.42 2.01
C LEU A 311 4.16 0.21 2.03
N ASN A 312 3.38 1.21 1.62
CA ASN A 312 1.93 1.10 1.53
C ASN A 312 1.52 -0.03 0.58
N ASN A 313 2.06 -0.03 -0.63
CA ASN A 313 1.67 -0.98 -1.67
C ASN A 313 2.03 -2.41 -1.26
N ILE A 314 3.25 -2.67 -0.79
CA ILE A 314 3.63 -4.03 -0.36
C ILE A 314 2.87 -4.48 0.88
N SER A 315 2.57 -3.59 1.83
CA SER A 315 1.80 -3.94 3.02
C SER A 315 0.36 -4.32 2.64
N TRP A 316 -0.26 -3.60 1.70
CA TRP A 316 -1.58 -3.93 1.18
C TRP A 316 -1.57 -5.26 0.42
N THR A 317 -0.58 -5.50 -0.43
CA THR A 317 -0.40 -6.79 -1.12
C THR A 317 -0.39 -7.95 -0.12
N LEU A 318 0.41 -7.83 0.94
CA LEU A 318 0.51 -8.88 1.96
C LEU A 318 -0.74 -8.97 2.85
N SER A 319 -1.49 -7.89 3.05
CA SER A 319 -2.74 -7.92 3.80
C SER A 319 -3.91 -8.61 3.08
N CYS A 320 -3.77 -8.89 1.78
CA CYS A 320 -4.80 -9.55 0.98
C CYS A 320 -4.71 -11.09 1.01
N PHE A 321 -3.65 -11.66 1.58
CA PHE A 321 -3.56 -13.12 1.73
C PHE A 321 -4.51 -13.63 2.81
N ASP A 322 -5.16 -14.75 2.53
CA ASP A 322 -5.88 -15.51 3.56
C ASP A 322 -4.88 -16.38 4.35
N TYR A 323 -4.52 -15.91 5.52
CA TYR A 323 -3.58 -16.61 6.40
C TYR A 323 -4.20 -17.77 7.20
N SER A 324 -5.50 -18.01 7.06
CA SER A 324 -6.13 -19.25 7.56
C SER A 324 -5.79 -20.45 6.68
N GLU A 325 -5.40 -20.22 5.43
CA GLU A 325 -4.88 -21.25 4.54
C GLU A 325 -3.46 -21.66 4.94
N THR A 326 -3.23 -22.94 5.13
CA THR A 326 -1.92 -23.47 5.56
C THR A 326 -0.78 -23.15 4.60
N GLY A 327 -1.06 -23.04 3.30
CA GLY A 327 -0.09 -22.65 2.27
C GLY A 327 0.47 -21.24 2.44
N ASN A 328 -0.26 -20.33 3.10
CA ASN A 328 0.13 -18.94 3.30
C ASN A 328 0.87 -18.70 4.64
N ALA A 329 0.94 -19.70 5.51
CA ALA A 329 1.58 -19.58 6.84
C ALA A 329 3.06 -19.19 6.74
N GLY A 330 3.79 -19.71 5.73
CA GLY A 330 5.18 -19.38 5.47
C GLY A 330 5.37 -17.91 5.07
N ILE A 331 4.43 -17.34 4.30
CA ILE A 331 4.44 -15.92 3.91
C ILE A 331 4.25 -15.05 5.16
N LEU A 332 3.28 -15.37 6.03
CA LEU A 332 3.05 -14.64 7.27
C LEU A 332 4.27 -14.69 8.19
N LYS A 333 4.87 -15.87 8.35
CA LYS A 333 6.09 -16.06 9.16
C LYS A 333 7.24 -15.18 8.66
N ALA A 334 7.45 -15.12 7.34
CA ALA A 334 8.48 -14.28 6.73
C ALA A 334 8.19 -12.77 6.81
N TRP A 335 6.90 -12.40 6.73
CA TRP A 335 6.48 -10.99 6.77
C TRP A 335 6.45 -10.41 8.19
N THR A 336 6.08 -11.19 9.20
CA THR A 336 5.86 -10.71 10.58
C THR A 336 7.00 -9.84 11.13
N PRO A 337 8.30 -10.19 10.97
CA PRO A 337 9.40 -9.35 11.44
C PRO A 337 9.44 -7.98 10.75
N ALA A 338 9.24 -7.95 9.43
CA ALA A 338 9.22 -6.71 8.66
C ALA A 338 8.01 -5.83 9.04
N ALA A 339 6.83 -6.42 9.19
CA ALA A 339 5.62 -5.74 9.64
C ALA A 339 5.80 -5.07 11.00
N LYS A 340 6.40 -5.77 11.97
CA LYS A 340 6.72 -5.22 13.29
C LYS A 340 7.71 -4.07 13.22
N ARG A 341 8.73 -4.15 12.36
CA ARG A 341 9.68 -3.05 12.13
C ARG A 341 9.02 -1.85 11.48
N ILE A 342 8.14 -2.05 10.48
CA ILE A 342 7.38 -0.95 9.87
C ILE A 342 6.54 -0.25 10.94
N TRP A 343 5.89 -1.01 11.84
CA TRP A 343 5.14 -0.42 12.93
C TRP A 343 6.03 0.42 13.84
N SER A 344 7.08 -0.18 14.39
CA SER A 344 7.93 0.46 15.41
C SER A 344 8.79 1.60 14.86
N ASN A 345 9.30 1.47 13.62
CA ASN A 345 10.27 2.41 13.08
C ASN A 345 9.66 3.45 12.13
N VAL A 346 8.46 3.19 11.59
CA VAL A 346 7.83 4.10 10.62
C VAL A 346 6.52 4.66 11.17
N ILE A 347 5.60 3.80 11.59
CA ILE A 347 4.25 4.21 11.99
C ILE A 347 4.28 4.91 13.35
N ALA A 348 4.82 4.27 14.38
CA ALA A 348 4.83 4.80 15.74
C ALA A 348 5.55 6.15 15.87
N PRO A 349 6.74 6.37 15.26
CA PRO A 349 7.40 7.68 15.27
C PRO A 349 6.57 8.80 14.62
N VAL A 350 5.92 8.52 13.48
CA VAL A 350 5.07 9.54 12.82
C VAL A 350 3.84 9.86 13.68
N LEU A 351 3.23 8.85 14.31
CA LEU A 351 2.11 9.06 15.23
C LEU A 351 2.50 9.83 16.50
N ALA A 352 3.76 9.75 16.92
CA ALA A 352 4.27 10.50 18.06
C ALA A 352 4.46 11.99 17.75
N THR A 353 4.56 12.36 16.46
CA THR A 353 4.69 13.76 16.03
C THR A 353 3.32 14.41 15.87
N ASP A 354 3.20 15.70 16.24
CA ASP A 354 2.02 16.51 15.97
C ASP A 354 2.10 17.05 14.51
N THR A 355 1.90 16.18 13.54
CA THR A 355 1.90 16.61 12.13
C THR A 355 0.55 17.23 11.75
N ALA A 356 0.61 18.40 11.11
CA ALA A 356 -0.55 19.03 10.48
C ALA A 356 -0.74 18.57 9.03
N ASP A 357 0.14 17.69 8.51
CA ASP A 357 0.06 17.16 7.15
C ASP A 357 -0.95 16.02 7.07
N VAL A 358 -2.13 16.33 6.53
CA VAL A 358 -3.24 15.39 6.37
C VAL A 358 -2.89 14.28 5.36
N SER A 359 -2.11 14.58 4.34
CA SER A 359 -1.71 13.61 3.32
C SER A 359 -0.78 12.56 3.91
N LEU A 360 0.23 12.99 4.67
CA LEU A 360 1.12 12.09 5.41
C LEU A 360 0.35 11.26 6.44
N ALA A 361 -0.54 11.89 7.22
CA ALA A 361 -1.38 11.19 8.19
C ALA A 361 -2.26 10.12 7.54
N SER A 362 -2.86 10.43 6.38
CA SER A 362 -3.67 9.48 5.62
C SER A 362 -2.85 8.30 5.09
N LEU A 363 -1.65 8.57 4.56
CA LEU A 363 -0.76 7.55 4.02
C LEU A 363 -0.23 6.62 5.12
N VAL A 364 0.26 7.19 6.23
CA VAL A 364 0.76 6.40 7.37
C VAL A 364 -0.37 5.60 8.02
N THR A 365 -1.61 6.14 8.11
CA THR A 365 -2.77 5.39 8.59
C THR A 365 -3.13 4.25 7.64
N SER A 366 -2.96 4.42 6.33
CA SER A 366 -3.14 3.35 5.34
C SER A 366 -2.13 2.22 5.55
N ILE A 367 -0.85 2.55 5.73
CA ILE A 367 0.20 1.55 6.04
C ILE A 367 -0.12 0.85 7.37
N ALA A 368 -0.53 1.61 8.40
CA ALA A 368 -0.90 1.06 9.70
C ALA A 368 -2.06 0.07 9.59
N TRP A 369 -3.06 0.38 8.76
CA TRP A 369 -4.18 -0.53 8.54
C TRP A 369 -3.72 -1.82 7.86
N ALA A 370 -2.99 -1.73 6.75
CA ALA A 370 -2.48 -2.90 6.04
C ALA A 370 -1.57 -3.78 6.94
N VAL A 371 -0.66 -3.16 7.70
CA VAL A 371 0.22 -3.87 8.65
C VAL A 371 -0.57 -4.52 9.79
N SER A 372 -1.53 -3.81 10.38
CA SER A 372 -2.34 -4.36 11.47
C SER A 372 -3.26 -5.50 11.02
N ARG A 373 -3.71 -5.51 9.75
CA ARG A 373 -4.45 -6.65 9.18
C ARG A 373 -3.66 -7.95 9.20
N THR A 374 -2.34 -7.88 9.07
CA THR A 374 -1.48 -9.07 9.12
C THR A 374 -1.04 -9.43 10.54
N LEU A 375 -0.86 -8.46 11.42
CA LEU A 375 -0.41 -8.66 12.80
C LEU A 375 -1.55 -8.80 13.80
N GLN A 376 -2.71 -8.23 13.49
CA GLN A 376 -3.88 -8.18 14.35
C GLN A 376 -3.53 -7.69 15.77
N GLY A 377 -4.11 -8.28 16.81
CA GLY A 377 -3.81 -7.96 18.20
C GLY A 377 -2.37 -8.25 18.66
N SER A 378 -1.52 -8.84 17.78
CA SER A 378 -0.07 -9.01 18.02
C SER A 378 0.77 -7.81 17.57
N THR A 379 0.14 -6.73 17.13
CA THR A 379 0.82 -5.48 16.75
C THR A 379 1.61 -4.92 17.94
N PRO A 380 2.90 -4.54 17.75
CA PRO A 380 3.77 -4.16 18.87
C PRO A 380 3.50 -2.71 19.32
N LEU A 381 2.43 -2.49 20.06
CA LEU A 381 2.10 -1.19 20.66
C LEU A 381 3.04 -0.91 21.84
N VAL A 382 3.68 0.24 21.85
CA VAL A 382 4.60 0.67 22.93
C VAL A 382 3.88 1.58 23.94
N GLY A 383 2.79 2.23 23.52
CA GLY A 383 2.03 3.16 24.34
C GLY A 383 0.55 3.20 23.97
N ASP A 384 0.02 4.40 23.93
CA ASP A 384 -1.39 4.66 23.66
C ASP A 384 -1.64 5.00 22.18
N GLU A 385 -0.96 4.35 21.24
CA GLU A 385 -1.07 4.61 19.79
C GLU A 385 -2.52 4.49 19.30
N HIS A 386 -3.31 3.59 19.87
CA HIS A 386 -4.74 3.47 19.56
C HIS A 386 -5.50 4.76 19.89
N LEU A 387 -5.14 5.49 20.95
CA LEU A 387 -5.75 6.78 21.27
C LEU A 387 -5.39 7.86 20.24
N LYS A 388 -4.21 7.77 19.61
CA LYS A 388 -3.84 8.65 18.50
C LYS A 388 -4.74 8.45 17.28
N PHE A 389 -5.06 7.21 16.93
CA PHE A 389 -6.03 6.92 15.86
C PHE A 389 -7.44 7.39 16.21
N ILE A 390 -7.87 7.26 17.46
CA ILE A 390 -9.15 7.83 17.94
C ILE A 390 -9.15 9.36 17.83
N ALA A 391 -8.06 10.01 18.21
CA ALA A 391 -7.92 11.47 18.08
C ALA A 391 -7.91 11.89 16.60
N LEU A 392 -7.20 11.17 15.75
CA LEU A 392 -7.13 11.41 14.31
C LEU A 392 -8.51 11.24 13.64
N TYR A 393 -9.28 10.22 14.02
CA TYR A 393 -10.67 10.06 13.60
C TYR A 393 -11.53 11.26 13.97
N LYS A 394 -11.42 11.75 15.20
CA LYS A 394 -12.17 12.93 15.65
C LYS A 394 -11.75 14.19 14.87
N ALA A 395 -10.46 14.35 14.60
CA ALA A 395 -9.94 15.46 13.82
C ALA A 395 -10.41 15.42 12.35
N SER A 396 -10.48 14.23 11.74
CA SER A 396 -10.91 14.08 10.34
C SER A 396 -12.35 14.56 10.10
N LYS A 397 -13.23 14.49 11.10
CA LYS A 397 -14.60 15.04 11.01
C LYS A 397 -14.67 16.57 10.90
N GLY A 398 -13.63 17.28 11.32
CA GLY A 398 -13.53 18.75 11.25
C GLY A 398 -12.83 19.24 9.98
N LEU A 399 -12.28 18.36 9.18
CA LEU A 399 -11.64 18.73 7.91
C LEU A 399 -12.73 19.13 6.91
N PRO A 400 -12.56 20.24 6.15
CA PRO A 400 -13.49 20.57 5.09
C PRO A 400 -13.48 19.41 4.09
N THR A 401 -14.66 18.84 3.83
CA THR A 401 -14.85 18.03 2.63
C THR A 401 -14.54 18.97 1.46
N ASN A 402 -13.57 18.59 0.61
CA ASN A 402 -13.17 19.41 -0.55
C ASN A 402 -14.31 19.48 -1.58
N ASP A 403 -15.43 20.14 -1.22
CA ASP A 403 -16.52 20.47 -2.13
C ASP A 403 -16.14 21.54 -3.18
N ASP A 404 -14.95 22.19 -2.99
CA ASP A 404 -14.51 23.30 -3.85
C ASP A 404 -13.55 22.89 -5.00
N GLN A 405 -13.21 21.61 -5.15
CA GLN A 405 -12.45 21.14 -6.30
C GLN A 405 -13.37 20.34 -7.24
N ALA A 406 -13.97 21.04 -8.18
CA ALA A 406 -14.83 20.53 -9.27
C ALA A 406 -14.08 19.63 -10.29
N SER A 407 -13.10 18.83 -9.85
CA SER A 407 -12.33 17.89 -10.67
C SER A 407 -11.97 16.58 -9.94
N GLN A 408 -12.52 16.30 -8.75
CA GLN A 408 -12.47 14.97 -8.15
C GLN A 408 -13.73 14.21 -8.55
N GLU A 409 -13.73 13.68 -9.75
CA GLU A 409 -14.57 12.56 -10.13
C GLU A 409 -14.26 11.43 -9.11
N GLU A 410 -15.26 11.19 -8.21
CA GLU A 410 -15.46 9.92 -7.51
C GLU A 410 -14.31 9.37 -6.64
N ALA A 411 -13.82 10.14 -5.67
CA ALA A 411 -12.95 9.58 -4.65
C ALA A 411 -13.71 8.46 -3.89
N ASP A 412 -13.16 7.25 -3.87
CA ASP A 412 -13.71 6.11 -3.12
C ASP A 412 -13.89 6.50 -1.64
N PRO A 413 -15.13 6.53 -1.12
CA PRO A 413 -15.42 6.92 0.27
C PRO A 413 -14.74 6.01 1.30
N PHE A 414 -14.35 4.77 0.92
CA PHE A 414 -13.60 3.87 1.78
C PHE A 414 -12.12 4.22 1.92
N GLN A 415 -11.60 5.13 1.09
CA GLN A 415 -10.26 5.69 1.24
C GLN A 415 -10.20 6.88 2.22
N ALA A 416 -11.33 7.30 2.77
CA ALA A 416 -11.38 8.40 3.74
C ALA A 416 -10.57 8.08 5.01
N LEU A 417 -9.90 9.10 5.57
CA LEU A 417 -9.08 8.96 6.77
C LEU A 417 -9.87 8.39 7.95
N GLY A 418 -11.14 8.75 8.11
CA GLY A 418 -12.01 8.20 9.14
C GLY A 418 -12.17 6.68 9.06
N VAL A 419 -12.43 6.16 7.85
CA VAL A 419 -12.54 4.71 7.60
C VAL A 419 -11.24 4.00 7.93
N LYS A 420 -10.09 4.56 7.46
CA LYS A 420 -8.76 3.99 7.76
C LYS A 420 -8.49 3.91 9.26
N CYS A 421 -8.82 4.97 10.02
CA CYS A 421 -8.68 4.96 11.49
C CYS A 421 -9.55 3.86 12.15
N VAL A 422 -10.79 3.70 11.69
CA VAL A 422 -11.70 2.66 12.20
C VAL A 422 -11.15 1.27 11.90
N GLY A 423 -10.66 1.05 10.67
CA GLY A 423 -10.05 -0.21 10.26
C GLY A 423 -8.81 -0.56 11.08
N VAL A 424 -7.87 0.39 11.29
CA VAL A 424 -6.71 0.16 12.17
C VAL A 424 -7.15 -0.25 13.57
N LEU A 425 -8.04 0.53 14.19
CA LEU A 425 -8.51 0.27 15.55
C LEU A 425 -9.15 -1.10 15.69
N GLY A 426 -9.96 -1.50 14.70
CA GLY A 426 -10.58 -2.82 14.69
C GLY A 426 -9.54 -3.94 14.68
N GLN A 427 -8.53 -3.84 13.83
CA GLN A 427 -7.47 -4.85 13.74
C GLN A 427 -6.61 -4.92 15.00
N LEU A 428 -6.31 -3.77 15.64
CA LEU A 428 -5.58 -3.73 16.90
C LEU A 428 -6.34 -4.39 18.05
N ALA A 429 -7.66 -4.43 18.00
CA ALA A 429 -8.52 -4.99 19.04
C ALA A 429 -8.81 -6.50 18.89
N GLN A 430 -8.36 -7.12 17.82
CA GLN A 430 -8.55 -8.58 17.62
C GLN A 430 -7.70 -9.40 18.58
N ASP A 431 -8.03 -10.68 18.77
CA ASP A 431 -7.22 -11.62 19.53
C ASP A 431 -5.80 -11.71 18.93
N PRO A 432 -4.73 -11.70 19.72
CA PRO A 432 -4.63 -11.79 21.19
C PRO A 432 -4.49 -10.43 21.91
N ALA A 433 -5.16 -9.38 21.46
CA ALA A 433 -5.08 -8.07 22.09
C ALA A 433 -5.44 -8.10 23.60
N PRO A 434 -4.81 -7.23 24.43
CA PRO A 434 -5.21 -7.08 25.82
C PRO A 434 -6.70 -6.70 25.95
N THR A 435 -7.42 -7.29 26.89
CA THR A 435 -8.85 -7.03 27.10
C THR A 435 -9.17 -5.54 27.38
N SER A 436 -8.24 -4.78 27.98
CA SER A 436 -8.36 -3.33 28.17
C SER A 436 -8.41 -2.59 26.85
N LEU A 437 -7.46 -2.84 25.97
CA LEU A 437 -7.41 -2.26 24.63
C LEU A 437 -8.65 -2.63 23.81
N ASN A 438 -9.01 -3.92 23.81
CA ASN A 438 -10.23 -4.39 23.14
C ASN A 438 -11.48 -3.65 23.64
N ARG A 439 -11.61 -3.44 24.97
CA ARG A 439 -12.74 -2.70 25.56
C ARG A 439 -12.76 -1.25 25.10
N GLU A 440 -11.64 -0.54 25.14
CA GLU A 440 -11.57 0.87 24.74
C GLU A 440 -11.95 1.05 23.27
N VAL A 441 -11.41 0.21 22.40
CA VAL A 441 -11.76 0.22 20.97
C VAL A 441 -13.22 -0.18 20.76
N GLY A 442 -13.70 -1.23 21.42
CA GLY A 442 -15.10 -1.67 21.29
C GLY A 442 -16.09 -0.57 21.72
N ILE A 443 -15.84 0.11 22.85
CA ILE A 443 -16.64 1.25 23.30
C ILE A 443 -16.60 2.39 22.27
N PHE A 444 -15.43 2.68 21.70
CA PHE A 444 -15.29 3.69 20.66
C PHE A 444 -16.13 3.34 19.42
N LEU A 445 -16.05 2.11 18.91
CA LEU A 445 -16.83 1.65 17.75
C LEU A 445 -18.33 1.73 18.01
N VAL A 446 -18.80 1.28 19.17
CA VAL A 446 -20.22 1.40 19.57
C VAL A 446 -20.63 2.87 19.69
N THR A 447 -19.74 3.75 20.18
CA THR A 447 -20.02 5.18 20.32
C THR A 447 -20.24 5.85 18.97
N ILE A 448 -19.39 5.58 17.96
CA ILE A 448 -19.57 6.15 16.62
C ILE A 448 -20.82 5.62 15.93
N LEU A 449 -21.20 4.37 16.18
CA LEU A 449 -22.44 3.79 15.65
C LEU A 449 -23.69 4.33 16.34
N ASN A 450 -23.63 4.64 17.64
CA ASN A 450 -24.73 5.28 18.35
C ASN A 450 -25.02 6.71 17.87
N ALA A 451 -24.00 7.39 17.32
CA ALA A 451 -24.12 8.73 16.75
C ALA A 451 -24.83 8.77 15.38
N LEU A 452 -25.31 7.64 14.87
CA LEU A 452 -26.09 7.62 13.63
C LEU A 452 -27.38 8.49 13.76
N PRO A 453 -27.69 9.33 12.75
CA PRO A 453 -27.14 9.35 11.38
C PRO A 453 -25.93 10.28 11.14
N ASP A 454 -25.35 10.92 12.16
CA ASP A 454 -24.28 11.91 12.03
C ASP A 454 -22.93 11.28 11.65
N THR A 455 -22.77 9.96 11.80
CA THR A 455 -21.59 9.21 11.36
C THR A 455 -21.65 8.97 9.85
N PRO A 456 -20.56 9.25 9.08
CA PRO A 456 -20.50 8.96 7.66
C PRO A 456 -20.82 7.50 7.34
N ALA A 457 -21.46 7.27 6.19
CA ALA A 457 -21.91 5.92 5.83
C ALA A 457 -20.75 4.92 5.68
N ALA A 458 -19.63 5.32 5.09
CA ALA A 458 -18.46 4.45 4.95
C ALA A 458 -17.82 4.10 6.29
N ASP A 459 -17.70 5.08 7.22
CA ASP A 459 -17.24 4.85 8.60
C ASP A 459 -18.18 3.87 9.33
N THR A 460 -19.49 4.00 9.09
CA THR A 460 -20.51 3.11 9.68
C THR A 460 -20.34 1.68 9.20
N VAL A 461 -20.16 1.47 7.88
CA VAL A 461 -19.95 0.15 7.29
C VAL A 461 -18.70 -0.49 7.89
N GLU A 462 -17.59 0.25 7.92
CA GLU A 462 -16.34 -0.27 8.48
C GLU A 462 -16.46 -0.59 9.97
N ALA A 463 -17.09 0.29 10.77
CA ALA A 463 -17.28 0.04 12.20
C ALA A 463 -18.16 -1.19 12.49
N LEU A 464 -19.19 -1.44 11.68
CA LEU A 464 -20.01 -2.64 11.77
C LEU A 464 -19.20 -3.90 11.45
N ASN A 465 -18.40 -3.86 10.37
CA ASN A 465 -17.56 -4.98 9.99
C ASN A 465 -16.53 -5.29 11.08
N GLN A 466 -15.87 -4.28 11.62
CA GLN A 466 -14.87 -4.46 12.68
C GLN A 466 -15.48 -5.02 13.97
N ILE A 467 -16.67 -4.58 14.38
CA ILE A 467 -17.36 -5.17 15.55
C ILE A 467 -17.68 -6.65 15.33
N MET A 468 -18.19 -7.00 14.15
CA MET A 468 -18.52 -8.40 13.84
C MET A 468 -17.26 -9.28 13.77
N GLU A 469 -16.16 -8.74 13.27
CA GLU A 469 -14.89 -9.44 13.17
C GLU A 469 -14.25 -9.66 14.56
N ILE A 470 -14.19 -8.62 15.41
CA ILE A 470 -13.63 -8.69 16.76
C ILE A 470 -14.39 -9.68 17.65
N TYR A 471 -15.71 -9.64 17.61
CA TYR A 471 -16.58 -10.41 18.51
C TYR A 471 -17.28 -11.59 17.83
N GLY A 472 -16.85 -11.97 16.61
CA GLY A 472 -17.43 -13.10 15.86
C GLY A 472 -17.18 -14.44 16.54
N ASP A 473 -15.98 -14.64 17.05
CA ASP A 473 -15.57 -15.88 17.73
C ASP A 473 -15.85 -15.82 19.24
N GLU A 474 -16.74 -16.68 19.70
CA GLU A 474 -17.12 -16.82 21.11
C GLU A 474 -16.05 -17.50 21.99
N THR A 475 -15.01 -18.07 21.39
CA THR A 475 -13.89 -18.67 22.12
C THR A 475 -12.90 -17.64 22.63
N ASN A 476 -12.89 -16.44 22.05
CA ASN A 476 -12.04 -15.34 22.44
C ASN A 476 -12.46 -14.73 23.78
N ALA A 477 -11.47 -14.42 24.63
CA ALA A 477 -11.73 -13.86 25.96
C ALA A 477 -12.53 -12.55 25.91
N CYS A 478 -12.35 -11.74 24.87
CA CYS A 478 -13.04 -10.48 24.69
C CYS A 478 -14.56 -10.63 24.47
N ASP A 479 -15.04 -11.76 23.96
CA ASP A 479 -16.46 -12.01 23.81
C ASP A 479 -17.15 -12.00 25.18
N LYS A 480 -16.66 -12.79 26.14
CA LYS A 480 -17.23 -12.86 27.50
C LYS A 480 -16.95 -11.59 28.31
N ASP A 481 -15.69 -11.14 28.31
CA ASP A 481 -15.20 -10.13 29.24
C ASP A 481 -15.47 -8.69 28.79
N VAL A 482 -15.80 -8.48 27.51
CA VAL A 482 -16.15 -7.17 26.95
C VAL A 482 -17.53 -7.19 26.34
N PHE A 483 -17.76 -7.93 25.25
CA PHE A 483 -19.01 -7.88 24.49
C PHE A 483 -20.26 -8.13 25.38
N TRP A 484 -20.27 -9.21 26.15
CA TRP A 484 -21.39 -9.54 27.00
C TRP A 484 -21.43 -8.73 28.29
N LYS A 485 -20.26 -8.48 28.91
CA LYS A 485 -20.18 -7.75 30.17
C LYS A 485 -20.60 -6.28 30.03
N ASP A 486 -20.23 -5.66 28.91
CA ASP A 486 -20.52 -4.25 28.64
C ASP A 486 -21.81 -4.08 27.78
N ASN A 487 -22.65 -5.13 27.70
CA ASN A 487 -23.96 -5.14 27.02
C ASN A 487 -23.94 -4.69 25.55
N PHE A 488 -22.88 -4.97 24.78
CA PHE A 488 -22.79 -4.56 23.38
C PHE A 488 -23.94 -5.09 22.53
N LEU A 489 -24.45 -6.30 22.82
CA LEU A 489 -25.60 -6.84 22.11
C LEU A 489 -26.80 -5.89 22.13
N LYS A 490 -27.14 -5.33 23.31
CA LYS A 490 -28.27 -4.37 23.42
C LYS A 490 -28.01 -3.11 22.58
N HIS A 491 -26.80 -2.57 22.61
CA HIS A 491 -26.46 -1.41 21.79
C HIS A 491 -26.58 -1.71 20.30
N LEU A 492 -26.14 -2.89 19.85
CA LEU A 492 -26.28 -3.29 18.44
C LEU A 492 -27.74 -3.48 18.02
N GLU A 493 -28.61 -3.98 18.90
CA GLU A 493 -30.06 -4.03 18.65
C GLU A 493 -30.67 -2.64 18.42
N GLU A 494 -30.22 -1.65 19.20
CA GLU A 494 -30.66 -0.25 19.07
C GLU A 494 -30.06 0.46 17.84
N ILE A 495 -28.86 0.05 17.41
CA ILE A 495 -28.15 0.56 16.23
C ILE A 495 -28.73 0.00 14.93
N LEU A 496 -29.19 -1.24 14.89
CA LEU A 496 -29.66 -1.92 13.67
C LEU A 496 -30.72 -1.12 12.89
N PRO A 497 -31.80 -0.60 13.51
CA PRO A 497 -32.79 0.19 12.77
C PRO A 497 -32.19 1.51 12.25
N LYS A 498 -31.27 2.14 12.97
CA LYS A 498 -30.61 3.38 12.56
C LYS A 498 -29.68 3.11 11.34
N ALA A 499 -28.87 2.03 11.38
CA ALA A 499 -28.03 1.62 10.28
C ALA A 499 -28.84 1.28 9.01
N LYS A 500 -29.99 0.59 9.16
CA LYS A 500 -30.95 0.35 8.07
C LYS A 500 -31.48 1.65 7.46
N ALA A 501 -31.76 2.65 8.28
CA ALA A 501 -32.24 3.95 7.81
C ALA A 501 -31.16 4.67 7.02
N VAL A 502 -29.89 4.71 7.52
CA VAL A 502 -28.77 5.33 6.84
C VAL A 502 -28.48 4.61 5.51
N ALA A 503 -28.42 3.29 5.48
CA ALA A 503 -28.25 2.54 4.24
C ALA A 503 -29.29 2.93 3.19
N LYS A 504 -30.55 3.08 3.55
CA LYS A 504 -31.63 3.46 2.64
C LYS A 504 -31.51 4.88 2.06
N THR A 505 -30.73 5.76 2.67
CA THR A 505 -30.52 7.15 2.16
C THR A 505 -29.47 7.21 1.05
N ILE A 506 -28.62 6.17 0.91
CA ILE A 506 -27.56 6.12 -0.11
C ILE A 506 -28.19 5.74 -1.46
N ASP A 507 -27.82 6.46 -2.53
CA ASP A 507 -28.30 6.14 -3.88
C ASP A 507 -27.71 4.79 -4.35
N LYS A 508 -28.57 4.00 -5.00
CA LYS A 508 -28.19 2.69 -5.59
C LYS A 508 -27.48 2.81 -6.94
N ARG A 509 -27.28 4.01 -7.47
CA ARG A 509 -26.75 4.27 -8.81
C ARG A 509 -25.60 5.27 -8.77
N GLY A 510 -24.76 5.23 -9.79
CA GLY A 510 -23.62 6.15 -9.91
C GLY A 510 -22.51 5.85 -8.88
N ALA A 511 -21.79 6.88 -8.49
CA ALA A 511 -20.62 6.83 -7.62
C ALA A 511 -20.85 6.18 -6.24
N THR A 512 -22.09 6.23 -5.73
CA THR A 512 -22.43 5.69 -4.40
C THR A 512 -22.98 4.27 -4.44
N ALA A 513 -23.08 3.64 -5.62
CA ALA A 513 -23.64 2.29 -5.77
C ALA A 513 -22.88 1.24 -4.94
N GLU A 514 -21.57 1.27 -4.98
CA GLU A 514 -20.70 0.38 -4.20
C GLU A 514 -20.86 0.60 -2.69
N LEU A 515 -20.87 1.85 -2.25
CA LEU A 515 -21.12 2.19 -0.85
C LEU A 515 -22.47 1.67 -0.38
N ARG A 516 -23.50 1.82 -1.24
CA ARG A 516 -24.85 1.31 -0.94
C ARG A 516 -24.84 -0.21 -0.83
N PHE A 517 -24.21 -0.90 -1.74
CA PHE A 517 -24.11 -2.37 -1.72
C PHE A 517 -23.47 -2.84 -0.41
N ARG A 518 -22.30 -2.30 -0.05
CA ARG A 518 -21.60 -2.65 1.19
C ARG A 518 -22.39 -2.28 2.44
N ALA A 519 -23.16 -1.17 2.41
CA ALA A 519 -24.01 -0.78 3.53
C ALA A 519 -25.19 -1.76 3.72
N ASP A 520 -25.86 -2.20 2.64
CA ASP A 520 -26.93 -3.18 2.70
C ASP A 520 -26.39 -4.54 3.22
N GLU A 521 -25.21 -4.97 2.77
CA GLU A 521 -24.52 -6.18 3.22
C GLU A 521 -24.15 -6.10 4.72
N ALA A 522 -23.50 -5.02 5.16
CA ALA A 522 -23.12 -4.83 6.56
C ALA A 522 -24.34 -4.85 7.50
N VAL A 523 -25.45 -4.24 7.07
CA VAL A 523 -26.73 -4.24 7.82
C VAL A 523 -27.35 -5.64 7.89
N LEU A 524 -27.30 -6.40 6.80
CA LEU A 524 -27.77 -7.80 6.76
C LEU A 524 -26.94 -8.67 7.72
N ASN A 525 -25.62 -8.54 7.63
CA ASN A 525 -24.69 -9.29 8.48
C ASN A 525 -24.84 -8.91 9.96
N LEU A 526 -25.05 -7.63 10.28
CA LEU A 526 -25.36 -7.20 11.65
C LEU A 526 -26.63 -7.88 12.17
N GLY A 527 -27.69 -7.97 11.36
CA GLY A 527 -28.91 -8.67 11.74
C GLY A 527 -28.68 -10.15 12.06
N ARG A 528 -27.88 -10.85 11.23
CA ARG A 528 -27.48 -12.24 11.43
C ARG A 528 -26.63 -12.40 12.69
N PHE A 529 -25.64 -11.51 12.88
CA PHE A 529 -24.76 -11.49 14.04
C PHE A 529 -25.53 -11.34 15.36
N ILE A 530 -26.47 -10.40 15.44
CA ILE A 530 -27.35 -10.22 16.62
C ILE A 530 -28.14 -11.50 16.91
N GLN A 531 -28.72 -12.12 15.88
CA GLN A 531 -29.46 -13.38 16.07
C GLN A 531 -28.55 -14.53 16.53
N TYR A 532 -27.33 -14.62 15.97
CA TYR A 532 -26.34 -15.60 16.37
C TYR A 532 -25.97 -15.45 17.86
N LYS A 533 -25.60 -14.23 18.28
CA LYS A 533 -25.24 -13.95 19.68
C LYS A 533 -26.38 -14.21 20.65
N LYS A 534 -27.63 -13.91 20.30
CA LYS A 534 -28.81 -14.27 21.13
C LYS A 534 -28.98 -15.77 21.34
N LYS A 535 -28.66 -16.56 20.32
CA LYS A 535 -28.76 -18.03 20.41
C LYS A 535 -27.59 -18.67 21.17
N ASN A 536 -26.45 -18.01 21.22
CA ASN A 536 -25.20 -18.51 21.80
C ASN A 536 -24.69 -17.59 22.94
N PRO A 537 -25.43 -17.42 24.06
CA PRO A 537 -24.92 -16.67 25.19
C PRO A 537 -23.76 -17.41 25.84
N PRO A 538 -22.79 -16.71 26.48
CA PRO A 538 -21.68 -17.35 27.15
C PRO A 538 -22.19 -18.31 28.22
N LYS A 539 -21.56 -19.48 28.28
CA LYS A 539 -21.86 -20.44 29.32
C LYS A 539 -21.47 -19.88 30.71
N PRO A 540 -22.27 -20.06 31.75
CA PRO A 540 -22.03 -19.48 33.05
C PRO A 540 -20.71 -19.96 33.70
#